data_1016da765a647c56daf4cb16bf05024c
#
_entry.id   1016da765a647c56daf4cb16bf05024c
#
_cell.length_a   1.000
_cell.length_b   1.000
_cell.length_c   1.000
_cell.angle_alpha   90.00
_cell.angle_beta   90.00
_cell.angle_gamma   90.00
#
_symmetry.space_group_name_H-M   'P 1'
#
loop_
_entity.id
_entity.type
_entity.pdbx_description
1 polymer ?
#
loop_
_entity_poly.entity_id
_entity_poly.type
_entity_poly.pdbx_seq_one_letter_code
_entity_poly.pdbx_strand_id
1 'polypeptide(L)'
;MKRSLEGCFEVVIGPPTNMADKHLLPHDRGHELWTMEDGPSRRLMASIDRWVGAMVADDGIEMPLSGAGPSIEATMYARQDGVVVGCAVVDYMLQIWAPSVRVSWFAGDGKRVSEGDEIAVFSGFKDDVLAIERVALNALGQLSGIATEAKRWAAIAPKQIACTRKTVWGLLDKWAVYMGGGLTHRLSKSDAVMIKENDLATMHEHLDTHAERLATYLQEIDGQIDGAFLEVETRNEKEALMAAMVWSQRRAAESLDRLVIMLDNFSPEQCKTVNEQMEAQGVREHVVLEASGNIVFADLKSWHECGLDVVSTSVVNRGVAPLDVSMLVKGL
;
A
#
# COMPACT_ATOMS: atom_id res chain seq x y z
N MET A 1 3.53 46.97 4.55
CA MET A 1 4.06 46.58 3.24
C MET A 1 3.92 45.07 3.12
N LYS A 2 2.84 44.60 2.48
CA LYS A 2 2.59 43.17 2.19
C LYS A 2 3.42 42.82 0.96
N ARG A 3 4.33 41.84 1.05
CA ARG A 3 4.93 41.19 -0.11
C ARG A 3 4.24 39.83 -0.28
N SER A 4 3.50 39.72 -1.37
CA SER A 4 2.94 38.51 -1.91
C SER A 4 4.06 37.54 -2.30
N LEU A 5 4.04 36.32 -1.80
CA LEU A 5 4.79 35.19 -2.31
C LEU A 5 3.85 34.40 -3.22
N GLU A 6 3.72 34.82 -4.45
CA GLU A 6 3.25 34.00 -5.55
C GLU A 6 4.46 33.27 -6.14
N GLY A 7 4.68 32.07 -5.74
CA GLY A 7 5.61 31.12 -6.36
C GLY A 7 4.81 29.93 -6.89
N CYS A 8 4.79 29.77 -8.20
CA CYS A 8 4.12 28.71 -8.93
C CYS A 8 4.48 27.32 -8.39
N PHE A 9 3.52 26.66 -7.74
CA PHE A 9 3.57 25.24 -7.49
C PHE A 9 2.94 24.54 -8.70
N GLU A 10 3.75 24.02 -9.61
CA GLU A 10 3.29 22.95 -10.49
C GLU A 10 3.02 21.72 -9.65
N VAL A 11 1.73 21.45 -9.46
CA VAL A 11 1.21 20.26 -8.76
C VAL A 11 1.55 19.04 -9.60
N VAL A 12 2.59 18.32 -9.22
CA VAL A 12 2.86 16.98 -9.75
C VAL A 12 1.89 16.01 -9.10
N ILE A 13 1.07 15.44 -9.95
CA ILE A 13 -0.04 14.52 -9.76
C ILE A 13 0.29 13.43 -8.73
N GLY A 14 -0.22 13.60 -7.51
CA GLY A 14 -0.49 12.51 -6.58
C GLY A 14 -1.61 11.61 -7.13
N PRO A 15 -1.96 10.50 -6.46
CA PRO A 15 -3.04 9.65 -6.91
C PRO A 15 -4.31 10.50 -7.14
N PRO A 16 -5.06 10.25 -8.23
CA PRO A 16 -6.19 11.10 -8.60
C PRO A 16 -7.28 11.02 -7.54
N THR A 17 -7.47 12.09 -6.79
CA THR A 17 -8.61 12.28 -5.90
C THR A 17 -9.76 12.86 -6.71
N ASN A 18 -10.60 12.00 -7.26
CA ASN A 18 -11.92 12.41 -7.72
C ASN A 18 -12.96 11.54 -6.98
N MET A 19 -13.61 12.10 -5.97
CA MET A 19 -14.65 11.45 -5.15
C MET A 19 -15.95 11.12 -5.94
N ALA A 20 -15.90 11.12 -7.27
CA ALA A 20 -17.04 10.84 -8.14
C ALA A 20 -16.97 9.51 -8.91
N ASP A 21 -15.88 8.72 -8.77
CA ASP A 21 -15.75 7.47 -9.52
C ASP A 21 -16.39 6.31 -8.75
N LYS A 22 -17.62 5.97 -9.13
CA LYS A 22 -18.34 4.74 -8.72
C LYS A 22 -17.63 3.43 -9.11
N HIS A 23 -16.39 3.49 -9.53
CA HIS A 23 -15.57 2.37 -10.02
C HIS A 23 -14.28 2.14 -9.22
N LEU A 24 -14.15 2.74 -8.03
CA LEU A 24 -13.00 2.42 -7.17
C LEU A 24 -13.06 0.93 -6.78
N LEU A 25 -11.93 0.27 -6.93
CA LEU A 25 -11.78 -1.11 -6.45
C LEU A 25 -11.82 -1.11 -4.92
N PRO A 26 -12.49 -2.08 -4.29
CA PRO A 26 -12.57 -2.15 -2.83
C PRO A 26 -11.20 -2.33 -2.17
N HIS A 27 -10.19 -2.73 -2.94
CA HIS A 27 -8.79 -2.84 -2.55
C HIS A 27 -8.06 -1.50 -2.42
N ASP A 28 -8.64 -0.41 -2.91
CA ASP A 28 -8.06 0.94 -2.79
C ASP A 28 -8.46 1.60 -1.48
N ARG A 29 -7.74 1.22 -0.41
CA ARG A 29 -7.94 1.71 0.95
C ARG A 29 -6.89 2.75 1.36
N GLY A 30 -6.07 3.22 0.43
CA GLY A 30 -4.97 4.13 0.71
C GLY A 30 -5.42 5.47 1.29
N HIS A 31 -6.58 5.95 0.87
CA HIS A 31 -7.19 7.17 1.39
C HIS A 31 -7.50 7.13 2.90
N GLU A 32 -7.67 5.94 3.49
CA GLU A 32 -7.82 5.76 4.94
C GLU A 32 -6.48 5.85 5.70
N LEU A 33 -5.37 5.82 4.98
CA LEU A 33 -4.05 6.01 5.56
C LEU A 33 -3.56 7.44 5.38
N TRP A 34 -3.80 8.01 4.19
CA TRP A 34 -3.22 9.30 3.83
C TRP A 34 -4.03 10.00 2.74
N THR A 35 -4.18 11.33 2.85
CA THR A 35 -4.76 12.20 1.82
C THR A 35 -3.84 13.38 1.54
N MET A 36 -3.98 13.99 0.36
CA MET A 36 -3.22 15.20 0.00
C MET A 36 -3.60 16.40 0.88
N GLU A 37 -4.84 16.45 1.36
CA GLU A 37 -5.38 17.58 2.13
C GLU A 37 -4.97 17.49 3.60
N ASP A 38 -5.15 16.29 4.21
CA ASP A 38 -4.99 16.11 5.66
C ASP A 38 -3.64 15.46 6.04
N GLY A 39 -2.90 14.93 5.06
CA GLY A 39 -1.70 14.12 5.34
C GLY A 39 -2.02 12.75 5.95
N PRO A 40 -1.21 12.28 6.91
CA PRO A 40 -1.39 10.96 7.53
C PRO A 40 -2.61 10.93 8.46
N SER A 41 -3.45 9.91 8.29
CA SER A 41 -4.61 9.67 9.16
C SER A 41 -4.18 9.28 10.58
N ARG A 42 -5.11 9.35 11.54
CA ARG A 42 -4.87 8.87 12.91
C ARG A 42 -4.41 7.40 12.95
N ARG A 43 -4.94 6.57 12.04
CA ARG A 43 -4.56 5.15 11.93
C ARG A 43 -3.10 4.99 11.47
N LEU A 44 -2.67 5.76 10.49
CA LEU A 44 -1.27 5.77 10.03
C LEU A 44 -0.36 6.36 11.10
N MET A 45 -0.74 7.49 11.72
CA MET A 45 0.03 8.10 12.82
C MET A 45 0.28 7.15 13.98
N ALA A 46 -0.73 6.38 14.40
CA ALA A 46 -0.56 5.37 15.44
C ALA A 46 0.39 4.23 15.02
N SER A 47 0.53 3.95 13.72
CA SER A 47 1.53 3.02 13.20
C SER A 47 2.92 3.65 13.17
N ILE A 48 3.02 4.90 12.75
CA ILE A 48 4.27 5.69 12.74
C ILE A 48 4.86 5.74 14.15
N ASP A 49 4.04 6.10 15.14
CA ASP A 49 4.47 6.19 16.56
C ASP A 49 5.15 4.90 17.04
N ARG A 50 4.49 3.74 16.82
CA ARG A 50 5.04 2.44 17.23
C ARG A 50 6.35 2.10 16.53
N TRP A 51 6.44 2.31 15.22
CA TRP A 51 7.63 1.96 14.46
C TRP A 51 8.78 2.93 14.73
N VAL A 52 8.53 4.24 14.83
CA VAL A 52 9.53 5.24 15.21
C VAL A 52 10.10 4.91 16.59
N GLY A 53 9.23 4.62 17.57
CA GLY A 53 9.69 4.23 18.90
C GLY A 53 10.63 3.02 18.90
N ALA A 54 10.31 1.99 18.07
CA ALA A 54 11.18 0.83 17.93
C ALA A 54 12.51 1.18 17.23
N MET A 55 12.47 1.91 16.12
CA MET A 55 13.67 2.28 15.34
C MET A 55 14.67 3.10 16.15
N VAL A 56 14.20 4.10 16.91
CA VAL A 56 15.09 4.94 17.69
C VAL A 56 15.65 4.21 18.91
N ALA A 57 14.86 3.31 19.52
CA ALA A 57 15.33 2.48 20.63
C ALA A 57 16.40 1.47 20.18
N ASP A 58 16.23 0.84 19.02
CA ASP A 58 17.21 -0.08 18.44
C ASP A 58 18.53 0.62 18.09
N ASP A 59 18.50 1.93 17.76
CA ASP A 59 19.69 2.76 17.53
C ASP A 59 20.28 3.38 18.82
N GLY A 60 19.75 2.99 19.99
CA GLY A 60 20.26 3.38 21.32
C GLY A 60 19.77 4.74 21.80
N ILE A 61 18.74 5.32 21.20
CA ILE A 61 18.13 6.58 21.66
C ILE A 61 16.99 6.24 22.63
N GLU A 62 17.30 6.24 23.93
CA GLU A 62 16.35 5.84 24.98
C GLU A 62 15.46 6.99 25.47
N MET A 63 15.84 8.24 25.21
CA MET A 63 15.10 9.44 25.58
C MET A 63 15.26 10.55 24.52
N PRO A 64 14.34 11.52 24.49
CA PRO A 64 14.46 12.64 23.57
C PRO A 64 15.81 13.36 23.69
N LEU A 65 16.42 13.63 22.54
CA LEU A 65 17.70 14.33 22.46
C LEU A 65 17.54 15.78 22.95
N SER A 66 18.52 16.25 23.68
CA SER A 66 18.52 17.62 24.23
C SER A 66 19.87 18.30 23.98
N GLY A 67 20.43 18.08 22.81
CA GLY A 67 21.79 18.38 22.46
C GLY A 67 22.26 19.80 22.79
N ALA A 68 23.56 19.92 22.84
CA ALA A 68 24.25 21.19 23.05
C ALA A 68 25.38 21.34 22.01
N GLY A 69 25.93 22.51 21.91
CA GLY A 69 27.05 22.76 21.02
C GLY A 69 26.71 23.56 19.78
N PRO A 70 27.59 23.52 18.76
CA PRO A 70 27.36 24.29 17.53
C PRO A 70 26.17 23.76 16.72
N SER A 71 25.44 24.67 16.08
CA SER A 71 24.45 24.29 15.08
C SER A 71 25.14 23.95 13.77
N ILE A 72 24.57 22.94 13.06
CA ILE A 72 24.99 22.54 11.72
C ILE A 72 23.79 22.49 10.78
N GLU A 73 24.09 22.52 9.49
CA GLU A 73 23.15 22.14 8.43
C GLU A 73 23.67 20.88 7.73
N ALA A 74 22.77 19.95 7.48
CA ALA A 74 23.06 18.73 6.72
C ALA A 74 22.00 18.55 5.64
N THR A 75 22.44 18.31 4.41
CA THR A 75 21.55 18.12 3.24
C THR A 75 21.44 16.62 2.93
N MET A 76 20.19 16.17 2.79
CA MET A 76 19.85 14.83 2.33
C MET A 76 19.72 14.81 0.81
N TYR A 77 20.39 13.85 0.16
CA TYR A 77 20.43 13.68 -1.30
C TYR A 77 19.92 12.33 -1.72
N ALA A 78 19.22 12.28 -2.86
CA ALA A 78 18.96 11.05 -3.58
C ALA A 78 20.26 10.56 -4.27
N ARG A 79 20.58 9.27 -4.17
CA ARG A 79 21.71 8.63 -4.84
C ARG A 79 21.29 7.79 -6.04
N GLN A 80 19.97 7.73 -6.27
CA GLN A 80 19.36 7.09 -7.44
C GLN A 80 17.97 7.69 -7.67
N ASP A 81 17.42 7.46 -8.86
CA ASP A 81 16.05 7.85 -9.19
C ASP A 81 15.03 7.11 -8.35
N GLY A 82 13.97 7.79 -7.90
CA GLY A 82 12.94 7.14 -7.09
C GLY A 82 11.74 8.02 -6.73
N VAL A 83 10.93 7.48 -5.83
CA VAL A 83 9.78 8.18 -5.23
C VAL A 83 10.04 8.32 -3.74
N VAL A 84 10.04 9.54 -3.25
CA VAL A 84 10.25 9.83 -1.82
C VAL A 84 9.00 9.48 -1.03
N VAL A 85 9.15 8.67 0.02
CA VAL A 85 8.12 8.39 1.01
C VAL A 85 8.78 8.17 2.38
N GLY A 86 8.18 8.74 3.42
CA GLY A 86 8.70 8.67 4.78
C GLY A 86 8.92 10.04 5.42
N CYS A 87 8.62 11.14 4.72
CA CYS A 87 8.73 12.49 5.28
C CYS A 87 7.91 12.62 6.57
N ALA A 88 6.65 12.16 6.56
CA ALA A 88 5.81 12.17 7.76
C ALA A 88 6.37 11.32 8.92
N VAL A 89 7.10 10.24 8.62
CA VAL A 89 7.78 9.42 9.64
C VAL A 89 8.95 10.18 10.25
N VAL A 90 9.76 10.85 9.40
CA VAL A 90 10.90 11.66 9.86
C VAL A 90 10.42 12.88 10.63
N ASP A 91 9.39 13.57 10.16
CA ASP A 91 8.81 14.73 10.87
C ASP A 91 8.35 14.35 12.27
N TYR A 92 7.62 13.23 12.40
CA TYR A 92 7.19 12.71 13.69
C TYR A 92 8.39 12.32 14.58
N MET A 93 9.38 11.66 14.01
CA MET A 93 10.62 11.28 14.69
C MET A 93 11.34 12.50 15.26
N LEU A 94 11.53 13.56 14.47
CA LEU A 94 12.15 14.80 14.91
C LEU A 94 11.33 15.49 16.00
N GLN A 95 10.02 15.56 15.82
CA GLN A 95 9.14 16.20 16.80
C GLN A 95 9.24 15.58 18.18
N ILE A 96 9.33 14.26 18.28
CA ILE A 96 9.31 13.54 19.56
C ILE A 96 10.72 13.29 20.10
N TRP A 97 11.67 12.91 19.22
CA TRP A 97 12.98 12.39 19.65
C TRP A 97 14.14 13.34 19.43
N ALA A 98 14.01 14.32 18.51
CA ALA A 98 15.06 15.32 18.27
C ALA A 98 14.45 16.73 18.11
N PRO A 99 13.77 17.29 19.13
CA PRO A 99 13.00 18.52 19.01
C PRO A 99 13.85 19.77 18.73
N SER A 100 15.16 19.68 18.85
CA SER A 100 16.11 20.73 18.46
C SER A 100 16.39 20.77 16.97
N VAL A 101 16.09 19.67 16.24
CA VAL A 101 16.34 19.53 14.80
C VAL A 101 15.12 20.00 14.03
N ARG A 102 15.35 20.81 12.98
CA ARG A 102 14.36 21.23 12.02
C ARG A 102 14.68 20.63 10.66
N VAL A 103 13.65 20.28 9.90
CA VAL A 103 13.78 19.80 8.53
C VAL A 103 13.02 20.71 7.58
N SER A 104 13.62 20.97 6.42
CA SER A 104 12.97 21.65 5.29
C SER A 104 13.00 20.72 4.10
N TRP A 105 11.81 20.30 3.64
CA TRP A 105 11.66 19.35 2.53
C TRP A 105 11.63 20.07 1.18
N PHE A 106 12.43 19.59 0.21
CA PHE A 106 12.35 19.95 -1.21
C PHE A 106 11.55 18.90 -1.98
N ALA A 107 11.56 17.66 -1.51
CA ALA A 107 10.77 16.56 -2.02
C ALA A 107 9.94 15.94 -0.88
N GLY A 108 8.63 16.14 -0.91
CA GLY A 108 7.68 15.54 0.04
C GLY A 108 7.25 14.13 -0.37
N ASP A 109 6.42 13.51 0.46
CA ASP A 109 5.87 12.18 0.22
C ASP A 109 5.16 12.08 -1.15
N GLY A 110 5.51 11.07 -1.95
CA GLY A 110 5.00 10.81 -3.29
C GLY A 110 5.73 11.55 -4.42
N LYS A 111 6.66 12.48 -4.12
CA LYS A 111 7.42 13.21 -5.14
C LYS A 111 8.52 12.35 -5.75
N ARG A 112 8.68 12.44 -7.06
CA ARG A 112 9.82 11.84 -7.77
C ARG A 112 11.07 12.67 -7.57
N VAL A 113 12.19 11.97 -7.46
CA VAL A 113 13.53 12.53 -7.42
C VAL A 113 14.44 11.78 -8.39
N SER A 114 15.45 12.48 -8.88
CA SER A 114 16.54 11.92 -9.67
C SER A 114 17.82 11.85 -8.85
N GLU A 115 18.77 11.03 -9.31
CA GLU A 115 20.09 10.98 -8.70
C GLU A 115 20.71 12.37 -8.61
N GLY A 116 21.18 12.75 -7.41
CA GLY A 116 21.77 14.05 -7.11
C GLY A 116 20.80 15.11 -6.60
N ASP A 117 19.49 14.87 -6.67
CA ASP A 117 18.51 15.84 -6.16
C ASP A 117 18.60 15.99 -4.64
N GLU A 118 18.45 17.23 -4.17
CA GLU A 118 18.28 17.53 -2.75
C GLU A 118 16.87 17.13 -2.31
N ILE A 119 16.79 16.28 -1.29
CA ILE A 119 15.51 15.85 -0.70
C ILE A 119 15.10 16.79 0.43
N ALA A 120 16.03 17.09 1.34
CA ALA A 120 15.77 17.95 2.51
C ALA A 120 17.05 18.55 3.08
N VAL A 121 16.87 19.63 3.86
CA VAL A 121 17.92 20.18 4.73
C VAL A 121 17.49 20.03 6.18
N PHE A 122 18.38 19.46 7.00
CA PHE A 122 18.28 19.35 8.44
C PHE A 122 19.13 20.42 9.08
N SER A 123 18.62 21.11 10.11
CA SER A 123 19.33 22.13 10.86
C SER A 123 19.07 21.95 12.36
N GLY A 124 20.10 22.01 13.16
CA GLY A 124 20.00 21.82 14.62
C GLY A 124 21.34 21.67 15.29
N PHE A 125 21.35 21.29 16.55
CA PHE A 125 22.62 20.99 17.25
C PHE A 125 23.29 19.80 16.57
N LYS A 126 24.61 19.90 16.43
CA LYS A 126 25.44 18.89 15.72
C LYS A 126 25.18 17.49 16.23
N ASP A 127 25.21 17.29 17.54
CA ASP A 127 25.10 15.96 18.13
C ASP A 127 23.70 15.35 17.88
N ASP A 128 22.64 16.17 17.93
CA ASP A 128 21.28 15.72 17.66
C ASP A 128 21.08 15.36 16.17
N VAL A 129 21.57 16.23 15.25
CA VAL A 129 21.49 15.94 13.81
C VAL A 129 22.23 14.65 13.45
N LEU A 130 23.43 14.43 14.00
CA LEU A 130 24.22 13.23 13.73
C LEU A 130 23.62 11.97 14.39
N ALA A 131 23.02 12.10 15.59
CA ALA A 131 22.38 10.98 16.27
C ALA A 131 21.15 10.47 15.52
N ILE A 132 20.33 11.38 14.94
CA ILE A 132 19.10 10.98 14.24
C ILE A 132 19.31 10.61 12.76
N GLU A 133 20.46 10.95 12.19
CA GLU A 133 20.77 10.77 10.76
C GLU A 133 20.47 9.35 10.28
N ARG A 134 21.03 8.35 10.92
CA ARG A 134 20.94 6.96 10.45
C ARG A 134 19.50 6.44 10.47
N VAL A 135 18.78 6.72 11.54
CA VAL A 135 17.38 6.28 11.69
C VAL A 135 16.49 6.96 10.64
N ALA A 136 16.70 8.26 10.40
CA ALA A 136 15.96 9.01 9.38
C ALA A 136 16.23 8.48 7.96
N LEU A 137 17.52 8.24 7.62
CA LEU A 137 17.90 7.66 6.32
C LEU A 137 17.32 6.25 6.12
N ASN A 138 17.36 5.40 7.15
CA ASN A 138 16.81 4.05 7.07
C ASN A 138 15.30 4.06 6.86
N ALA A 139 14.58 4.87 7.62
CA ALA A 139 13.12 4.96 7.52
C ALA A 139 12.68 5.48 6.14
N LEU A 140 13.25 6.62 5.71
CA LEU A 140 12.92 7.22 4.42
C LEU A 140 13.37 6.34 3.25
N GLY A 141 14.58 5.78 3.29
CA GLY A 141 15.10 4.92 2.25
C GLY A 141 14.24 3.68 2.04
N GLN A 142 13.85 2.97 3.11
CA GLN A 142 13.02 1.77 3.02
C GLN A 142 11.64 2.06 2.41
N LEU A 143 10.95 3.09 2.89
CA LEU A 143 9.62 3.44 2.41
C LEU A 143 9.68 3.96 0.96
N SER A 144 10.68 4.77 0.63
CA SER A 144 10.92 5.25 -0.73
C SER A 144 11.25 4.11 -1.70
N GLY A 145 12.01 3.10 -1.25
CA GLY A 145 12.29 1.90 -2.05
C GLY A 145 10.99 1.16 -2.41
N ILE A 146 10.12 0.92 -1.44
CA ILE A 146 8.81 0.28 -1.65
C ILE A 146 7.94 1.12 -2.62
N ALA A 147 7.87 2.44 -2.44
CA ALA A 147 7.09 3.30 -3.31
C ALA A 147 7.65 3.33 -4.75
N THR A 148 8.97 3.31 -4.89
CA THR A 148 9.66 3.25 -6.19
C THR A 148 9.35 1.95 -6.92
N GLU A 149 9.41 0.82 -6.22
CA GLU A 149 9.04 -0.48 -6.78
C GLU A 149 7.56 -0.54 -7.16
N ALA A 150 6.66 -0.10 -6.26
CA ALA A 150 5.23 -0.02 -6.55
C ALA A 150 4.94 0.84 -7.79
N LYS A 151 5.67 1.96 -7.95
CA LYS A 151 5.58 2.81 -9.15
C LYS A 151 6.00 2.10 -10.41
N ARG A 152 7.06 1.29 -10.34
CA ARG A 152 7.55 0.49 -11.46
C ARG A 152 6.49 -0.54 -11.91
N TRP A 153 5.85 -1.21 -10.95
CA TRP A 153 4.76 -2.17 -11.22
C TRP A 153 3.52 -1.47 -11.79
N ALA A 154 3.10 -0.36 -11.18
CA ALA A 154 1.94 0.42 -11.62
C ALA A 154 2.11 1.04 -13.02
N ALA A 155 3.33 1.19 -13.50
CA ALA A 155 3.59 1.66 -14.86
C ALA A 155 3.19 0.62 -15.94
N ILE A 156 3.20 -0.69 -15.61
CA ILE A 156 2.79 -1.77 -16.49
C ILE A 156 1.30 -2.11 -16.30
N ALA A 157 0.85 -2.19 -15.05
CA ALA A 157 -0.51 -2.55 -14.68
C ALA A 157 -1.13 -1.47 -13.75
N PRO A 158 -1.51 -0.31 -14.33
CA PRO A 158 -2.01 0.83 -13.55
C PRO A 158 -3.32 0.47 -12.84
N LYS A 159 -3.42 0.87 -11.56
CA LYS A 159 -4.57 0.63 -10.68
C LYS A 159 -4.95 -0.85 -10.48
N GLN A 160 -4.02 -1.78 -10.71
CA GLN A 160 -4.27 -3.22 -10.54
C GLN A 160 -3.39 -3.85 -9.45
N ILE A 161 -2.21 -3.28 -9.19
CA ILE A 161 -1.24 -3.91 -8.30
C ILE A 161 -1.61 -3.66 -6.85
N ALA A 162 -1.86 -4.72 -6.10
CA ALA A 162 -2.15 -4.66 -4.68
C ALA A 162 -1.04 -5.34 -3.86
N CYS A 163 -0.66 -4.73 -2.73
CA CYS A 163 0.15 -5.43 -1.75
C CYS A 163 -0.73 -6.34 -0.88
N THR A 164 -0.10 -7.33 -0.26
CA THR A 164 -0.80 -8.26 0.66
C THR A 164 -0.62 -7.84 2.12
N ARG A 165 -1.06 -8.68 3.07
CA ARG A 165 -0.74 -8.53 4.50
C ARG A 165 0.64 -9.07 4.89
N LYS A 166 1.42 -9.58 3.92
CA LYS A 166 2.82 -9.97 4.13
C LYS A 166 3.69 -8.70 4.07
N THR A 167 3.80 -8.01 5.19
CA THR A 167 4.49 -6.72 5.36
C THR A 167 5.61 -6.85 6.40
N VAL A 168 6.61 -5.98 6.36
CA VAL A 168 7.66 -5.84 7.37
C VAL A 168 7.24 -4.79 8.39
N TRP A 169 6.87 -3.59 7.93
CA TRP A 169 6.48 -2.47 8.79
C TRP A 169 4.96 -2.18 8.78
N GLY A 170 4.16 -3.22 8.55
CA GLY A 170 2.71 -3.14 8.67
C GLY A 170 2.06 -2.12 7.74
N LEU A 171 1.38 -1.12 8.32
CA LEU A 171 0.68 -0.08 7.55
C LEU A 171 1.65 0.87 6.82
N LEU A 172 2.88 1.01 7.27
CA LEU A 172 3.88 1.83 6.58
C LEU A 172 4.21 1.27 5.20
N ASP A 173 4.38 -0.07 5.07
CA ASP A 173 4.57 -0.72 3.76
C ASP A 173 3.39 -0.44 2.83
N LYS A 174 2.14 -0.57 3.36
CA LYS A 174 0.92 -0.35 2.59
C LYS A 174 0.78 1.10 2.12
N TRP A 175 1.10 2.04 3.01
CA TRP A 175 1.15 3.46 2.66
C TRP A 175 2.20 3.73 1.57
N ALA A 176 3.39 3.17 1.68
CA ALA A 176 4.43 3.33 0.66
C ALA A 176 4.00 2.75 -0.70
N VAL A 177 3.35 1.58 -0.73
CA VAL A 177 2.76 1.01 -1.96
C VAL A 177 1.72 1.95 -2.56
N TYR A 178 0.82 2.50 -1.74
CA TYR A 178 -0.20 3.47 -2.17
C TYR A 178 0.43 4.73 -2.78
N MET A 179 1.44 5.30 -2.12
CA MET A 179 2.17 6.47 -2.62
C MET A 179 2.89 6.20 -3.94
N GLY A 180 3.29 4.95 -4.19
CA GLY A 180 3.82 4.48 -5.47
C GLY A 180 2.77 4.27 -6.56
N GLY A 181 1.47 4.36 -6.24
CA GLY A 181 0.35 4.17 -7.17
C GLY A 181 -0.19 2.73 -7.21
N GLY A 182 0.17 1.90 -6.22
CA GLY A 182 -0.43 0.58 -6.00
C GLY A 182 -1.65 0.66 -5.08
N LEU A 183 -2.33 -0.47 -4.91
CA LEU A 183 -3.48 -0.66 -4.03
C LEU A 183 -3.03 -1.26 -2.70
N THR A 184 -3.67 -0.85 -1.61
CA THR A 184 -3.32 -1.32 -0.27
C THR A 184 -3.87 -2.71 0.06
N HIS A 185 -4.88 -3.17 -0.70
CA HIS A 185 -5.71 -4.30 -0.26
C HIS A 185 -6.26 -4.01 1.15
N ARG A 186 -6.84 -5.00 1.86
CA ARG A 186 -7.29 -4.80 3.24
C ARG A 186 -6.15 -4.37 4.17
N LEU A 187 -6.42 -3.37 5.00
CA LEU A 187 -5.43 -2.76 5.89
C LEU A 187 -5.12 -3.63 7.12
N SER A 188 -6.08 -4.46 7.54
CA SER A 188 -5.95 -5.41 8.66
C SER A 188 -6.76 -6.68 8.39
N LYS A 189 -6.73 -7.64 9.32
CA LYS A 189 -7.58 -8.84 9.22
C LYS A 189 -9.06 -8.50 9.27
N SER A 190 -9.44 -7.52 10.07
CA SER A 190 -10.82 -7.07 10.27
C SER A 190 -11.31 -6.02 9.28
N ASP A 191 -10.45 -5.54 8.36
CA ASP A 191 -10.81 -4.49 7.41
C ASP A 191 -11.68 -5.01 6.25
N ALA A 192 -11.59 -6.30 5.94
CA ALA A 192 -12.43 -6.99 4.98
C ALA A 192 -12.59 -8.46 5.35
N VAL A 193 -13.74 -9.03 5.04
CA VAL A 193 -14.02 -10.45 5.24
C VAL A 193 -13.35 -11.23 4.11
N MET A 194 -12.42 -12.10 4.44
CA MET A 194 -11.75 -13.00 3.49
C MET A 194 -11.92 -14.43 3.97
N ILE A 195 -12.57 -15.22 3.17
CA ILE A 195 -12.89 -16.63 3.44
C ILE A 195 -11.97 -17.52 2.63
N LYS A 196 -11.29 -18.39 3.34
CA LYS A 196 -10.32 -19.34 2.81
C LYS A 196 -10.77 -20.78 3.02
N GLU A 197 -10.04 -21.73 2.40
CA GLU A 197 -10.32 -23.15 2.55
C GLU A 197 -10.48 -23.59 4.01
N ASN A 198 -9.58 -23.17 4.89
CA ASN A 198 -9.63 -23.54 6.30
C ASN A 198 -10.85 -22.96 7.01
N ASP A 199 -11.30 -21.77 6.66
CA ASP A 199 -12.51 -21.16 7.23
C ASP A 199 -13.74 -21.98 6.81
N LEU A 200 -13.89 -22.29 5.52
CA LEU A 200 -15.00 -23.10 5.02
C LEU A 200 -15.01 -24.53 5.59
N ALA A 201 -13.84 -25.13 5.77
CA ALA A 201 -13.72 -26.46 6.35
C ALA A 201 -14.28 -26.54 7.78
N THR A 202 -14.15 -25.47 8.55
CA THR A 202 -14.65 -25.39 9.93
C THR A 202 -16.12 -24.95 10.03
N MET A 203 -16.63 -24.19 9.05
CA MET A 203 -18.01 -23.69 9.03
C MET A 203 -19.02 -24.75 8.57
N HIS A 204 -18.65 -25.57 7.59
CA HIS A 204 -19.52 -26.54 6.95
C HIS A 204 -18.87 -27.95 6.93
N GLU A 205 -18.50 -28.46 8.09
CA GLU A 205 -17.82 -29.76 8.26
C GLU A 205 -18.60 -30.95 7.68
N HIS A 206 -19.93 -30.82 7.59
CA HIS A 206 -20.83 -31.86 7.08
C HIS A 206 -20.87 -31.99 5.55
N LEU A 207 -20.26 -31.03 4.82
CA LEU A 207 -20.17 -31.03 3.38
C LEU A 207 -18.83 -31.62 2.91
N ASP A 208 -18.88 -32.44 1.84
CA ASP A 208 -17.72 -33.22 1.41
C ASP A 208 -16.70 -32.38 0.61
N THR A 209 -17.18 -31.46 -0.23
CA THR A 209 -16.32 -30.74 -1.16
C THR A 209 -16.18 -29.27 -0.80
N HIS A 210 -15.04 -28.69 -1.17
CA HIS A 210 -14.82 -27.26 -1.02
C HIS A 210 -15.83 -26.41 -1.82
N ALA A 211 -16.19 -26.87 -3.02
CA ALA A 211 -17.17 -26.18 -3.85
C ALA A 211 -18.57 -26.12 -3.20
N GLU A 212 -19.03 -27.21 -2.58
CA GLU A 212 -20.30 -27.23 -1.84
C GLU A 212 -20.25 -26.27 -0.64
N ARG A 213 -19.18 -26.32 0.14
CA ARG A 213 -18.99 -25.41 1.29
C ARG A 213 -19.02 -23.95 0.86
N LEU A 214 -18.31 -23.61 -0.20
CA LEU A 214 -18.26 -22.27 -0.75
C LEU A 214 -19.64 -21.79 -1.26
N ALA A 215 -20.35 -22.64 -2.00
CA ALA A 215 -21.69 -22.33 -2.51
C ALA A 215 -22.67 -22.11 -1.34
N THR A 216 -22.67 -22.99 -0.34
CA THR A 216 -23.53 -22.87 0.85
C THR A 216 -23.20 -21.59 1.62
N TYR A 217 -21.93 -21.34 1.89
CA TYR A 217 -21.51 -20.10 2.54
C TYR A 217 -22.01 -18.85 1.80
N LEU A 218 -21.82 -18.78 0.49
CA LEU A 218 -22.27 -17.65 -0.32
C LEU A 218 -23.80 -17.50 -0.40
N GLN A 219 -24.56 -18.58 -0.16
CA GLN A 219 -26.03 -18.54 -0.07
C GLN A 219 -26.51 -18.06 1.28
N GLU A 220 -25.81 -18.42 2.37
CA GLU A 220 -26.24 -18.21 3.74
C GLU A 220 -25.69 -16.91 4.39
N ILE A 221 -24.53 -16.39 3.90
CA ILE A 221 -23.94 -15.20 4.50
C ILE A 221 -24.91 -14.02 4.47
N ASP A 222 -24.98 -13.28 5.57
CA ASP A 222 -25.67 -11.99 5.57
C ASP A 222 -25.03 -11.05 4.54
N GLY A 223 -25.85 -10.47 3.69
CA GLY A 223 -25.38 -9.54 2.66
C GLY A 223 -24.78 -8.26 3.23
N GLN A 224 -25.07 -7.90 4.48
CA GLN A 224 -24.44 -6.80 5.19
C GLN A 224 -23.19 -7.32 5.92
N ILE A 225 -22.04 -7.25 5.25
CA ILE A 225 -20.76 -7.62 5.84
C ILE A 225 -20.18 -6.47 6.68
N ASP A 226 -19.64 -6.81 7.84
CA ASP A 226 -18.85 -5.86 8.64
C ASP A 226 -17.42 -5.80 8.07
N GLY A 227 -17.21 -4.90 7.10
CA GLY A 227 -15.93 -4.75 6.42
C GLY A 227 -16.05 -4.06 5.06
N ALA A 228 -14.91 -3.73 4.47
CA ALA A 228 -14.85 -3.00 3.20
C ALA A 228 -15.31 -3.82 1.99
N PHE A 229 -15.13 -5.14 2.04
CA PHE A 229 -15.55 -6.08 1.00
C PHE A 229 -15.57 -7.51 1.52
N LEU A 230 -16.31 -8.37 0.79
CA LEU A 230 -16.25 -9.82 0.94
C LEU A 230 -15.33 -10.40 -0.14
N GLU A 231 -14.43 -11.25 0.27
CA GLU A 231 -13.50 -11.95 -0.60
C GLU A 231 -13.53 -13.46 -0.31
N VAL A 232 -13.55 -14.25 -1.37
CA VAL A 232 -13.48 -15.72 -1.28
C VAL A 232 -12.31 -16.23 -2.13
N GLU A 233 -11.54 -17.16 -1.55
CA GLU A 233 -10.44 -17.84 -2.23
C GLU A 233 -10.97 -19.06 -3.00
N THR A 234 -10.60 -19.16 -4.28
CA THR A 234 -10.96 -20.28 -5.16
C THR A 234 -9.71 -20.94 -5.72
N ARG A 235 -9.76 -22.28 -5.92
CA ARG A 235 -8.60 -23.11 -6.27
C ARG A 235 -8.65 -23.62 -7.70
N ASN A 236 -9.78 -23.49 -8.37
CA ASN A 236 -9.98 -23.93 -9.75
C ASN A 236 -11.11 -23.13 -10.42
N GLU A 237 -11.15 -23.20 -11.75
CA GLU A 237 -12.10 -22.47 -12.60
C GLU A 237 -13.57 -22.75 -12.25
N LYS A 238 -13.91 -24.02 -11.89
CA LYS A 238 -15.29 -24.40 -11.53
C LYS A 238 -15.75 -23.72 -10.26
N GLU A 239 -14.89 -23.64 -9.24
CA GLU A 239 -15.19 -22.93 -7.99
C GLU A 239 -15.39 -21.44 -8.25
N ALA A 240 -14.54 -20.80 -9.06
CA ALA A 240 -14.66 -19.39 -9.40
C ALA A 240 -15.97 -19.07 -10.15
N LEU A 241 -16.31 -19.87 -11.15
CA LEU A 241 -17.56 -19.71 -11.90
C LEU A 241 -18.79 -19.94 -11.02
N MET A 242 -18.79 -20.99 -10.22
CA MET A 242 -19.88 -21.29 -9.29
C MET A 242 -20.08 -20.12 -8.31
N ALA A 243 -19.00 -19.60 -7.71
CA ALA A 243 -19.08 -18.46 -6.80
C ALA A 243 -19.68 -17.23 -7.48
N ALA A 244 -19.26 -16.92 -8.71
CA ALA A 244 -19.80 -15.81 -9.50
C ALA A 244 -21.29 -16.00 -9.81
N MET A 245 -21.71 -17.20 -10.18
CA MET A 245 -23.11 -17.52 -10.48
C MET A 245 -24.02 -17.38 -9.25
N VAL A 246 -23.61 -17.96 -8.12
CA VAL A 246 -24.36 -17.85 -6.85
C VAL A 246 -24.47 -16.39 -6.43
N TRP A 247 -23.37 -15.65 -6.48
CA TRP A 247 -23.37 -14.25 -6.05
C TRP A 247 -24.18 -13.34 -7.01
N SER A 248 -24.13 -13.57 -8.31
CA SER A 248 -24.91 -12.80 -9.27
C SER A 248 -26.41 -12.90 -9.03
N GLN A 249 -26.91 -14.10 -8.69
CA GLN A 249 -28.33 -14.32 -8.37
C GLN A 249 -28.71 -13.56 -7.09
N ARG A 250 -27.92 -13.65 -6.05
CA ARG A 250 -28.15 -12.93 -4.79
C ARG A 250 -28.08 -11.41 -4.99
N ARG A 251 -27.05 -10.93 -5.69
CA ARG A 251 -26.86 -9.51 -5.94
C ARG A 251 -28.03 -8.88 -6.71
N ALA A 252 -28.62 -9.61 -7.65
CA ALA A 252 -29.80 -9.18 -8.36
C ALA A 252 -31.04 -9.04 -7.44
N ALA A 253 -31.13 -9.85 -6.39
CA ALA A 253 -32.25 -9.86 -5.45
C ALA A 253 -32.07 -8.90 -4.26
N GLU A 254 -30.83 -8.70 -3.78
CA GLU A 254 -30.52 -8.11 -2.48
C GLU A 254 -29.72 -6.79 -2.56
N SER A 255 -29.41 -6.28 -3.75
CA SER A 255 -28.60 -5.05 -3.96
C SER A 255 -27.22 -5.09 -3.24
N LEU A 256 -26.55 -6.22 -3.28
CA LEU A 256 -25.24 -6.45 -2.67
C LEU A 256 -24.11 -5.78 -3.47
N ASP A 257 -22.97 -5.53 -2.81
CA ASP A 257 -21.72 -5.15 -3.46
C ASP A 257 -21.16 -6.29 -4.32
N ARG A 258 -20.16 -6.00 -5.14
CA ARG A 258 -19.44 -7.01 -5.92
C ARG A 258 -18.66 -7.94 -4.99
N LEU A 259 -18.72 -9.25 -5.26
CA LEU A 259 -17.89 -10.23 -4.58
C LEU A 259 -16.46 -10.17 -5.14
N VAL A 260 -15.46 -10.13 -4.27
CA VAL A 260 -14.08 -10.37 -4.68
C VAL A 260 -13.83 -11.88 -4.75
N ILE A 261 -13.43 -12.37 -5.91
CA ILE A 261 -13.04 -13.76 -6.13
C ILE A 261 -11.54 -13.81 -6.36
N MET A 262 -10.82 -14.38 -5.40
CA MET A 262 -9.39 -14.59 -5.51
C MET A 262 -9.12 -15.92 -6.23
N LEU A 263 -8.40 -15.84 -7.35
CA LEU A 263 -7.88 -16.96 -8.11
C LEU A 263 -6.49 -17.32 -7.55
N ASP A 264 -6.45 -18.25 -6.58
CA ASP A 264 -5.21 -18.56 -5.86
C ASP A 264 -4.34 -19.53 -6.64
N ASN A 265 -3.11 -19.13 -6.96
CA ASN A 265 -2.13 -19.89 -7.74
C ASN A 265 -2.58 -20.32 -9.16
N PHE A 266 -3.50 -19.58 -9.78
CA PHE A 266 -3.82 -19.76 -11.20
C PHE A 266 -2.70 -19.29 -12.10
N SER A 267 -2.64 -19.79 -13.32
CA SER A 267 -1.82 -19.18 -14.38
C SER A 267 -2.55 -18.03 -15.08
N PRO A 268 -1.83 -17.13 -15.80
CA PRO A 268 -2.47 -16.11 -16.62
C PRO A 268 -3.50 -16.65 -17.60
N GLU A 269 -3.22 -17.80 -18.23
CA GLU A 269 -4.15 -18.45 -19.18
C GLU A 269 -5.42 -18.93 -18.49
N GLN A 270 -5.31 -19.51 -17.29
CA GLN A 270 -6.47 -19.90 -16.50
C GLN A 270 -7.31 -18.69 -16.07
N CYS A 271 -6.66 -17.61 -15.62
CA CYS A 271 -7.36 -16.37 -15.30
C CYS A 271 -8.13 -15.80 -16.49
N LYS A 272 -7.52 -15.79 -17.67
CA LYS A 272 -8.17 -15.36 -18.92
C LYS A 272 -9.36 -16.24 -19.25
N THR A 273 -9.22 -17.56 -19.15
CA THR A 273 -10.32 -18.51 -19.37
C THR A 273 -11.49 -18.25 -18.43
N VAL A 274 -11.20 -18.04 -17.14
CA VAL A 274 -12.25 -17.71 -16.14
C VAL A 274 -12.96 -16.41 -16.47
N ASN A 275 -12.21 -15.35 -16.82
CA ASN A 275 -12.78 -14.07 -17.21
C ASN A 275 -13.72 -14.21 -18.42
N GLU A 276 -13.24 -14.85 -19.50
CA GLU A 276 -14.03 -15.08 -20.73
C GLU A 276 -15.30 -15.91 -20.46
N GLN A 277 -15.23 -16.92 -19.61
CA GLN A 277 -16.39 -17.75 -19.24
C GLN A 277 -17.40 -16.95 -18.39
N MET A 278 -16.95 -16.10 -17.48
CA MET A 278 -17.81 -15.22 -16.69
C MET A 278 -18.51 -14.17 -17.57
N GLU A 279 -17.81 -13.62 -18.55
CA GLU A 279 -18.39 -12.70 -19.55
C GLU A 279 -19.46 -13.41 -20.39
N ALA A 280 -19.16 -14.60 -20.91
CA ALA A 280 -20.10 -15.40 -21.73
C ALA A 280 -21.38 -15.78 -20.96
N GLN A 281 -21.28 -15.95 -19.63
CA GLN A 281 -22.43 -16.25 -18.77
C GLN A 281 -23.13 -15.00 -18.21
N GLY A 282 -22.63 -13.80 -18.49
CA GLY A 282 -23.21 -12.53 -18.02
C GLY A 282 -23.06 -12.32 -16.51
N VAL A 283 -22.06 -12.95 -15.85
CA VAL A 283 -21.84 -12.83 -14.40
C VAL A 283 -20.61 -11.99 -14.03
N ARG A 284 -19.79 -11.60 -15.01
CA ARG A 284 -18.53 -10.87 -14.78
C ARG A 284 -18.71 -9.54 -14.06
N GLU A 285 -19.76 -8.80 -14.34
CA GLU A 285 -20.06 -7.50 -13.73
C GLU A 285 -20.41 -7.57 -12.22
N HIS A 286 -20.74 -8.76 -11.73
CA HIS A 286 -21.12 -8.97 -10.34
C HIS A 286 -19.94 -9.24 -9.43
N VAL A 287 -18.73 -9.37 -9.99
CA VAL A 287 -17.54 -9.75 -9.25
C VAL A 287 -16.36 -8.80 -9.51
N VAL A 288 -15.38 -8.84 -8.62
CA VAL A 288 -14.02 -8.32 -8.79
C VAL A 288 -13.10 -9.53 -8.83
N LEU A 289 -12.36 -9.70 -9.94
CA LEU A 289 -11.40 -10.80 -10.08
C LEU A 289 -10.02 -10.38 -9.59
N GLU A 290 -9.50 -11.10 -8.63
CA GLU A 290 -8.16 -10.94 -8.11
C GLU A 290 -7.32 -12.18 -8.40
N ALA A 291 -6.10 -12.02 -8.92
CA ALA A 291 -5.11 -13.08 -8.95
C ALA A 291 -4.11 -12.92 -7.81
N SER A 292 -3.75 -14.05 -7.18
CA SER A 292 -2.76 -14.13 -6.11
C SER A 292 -1.91 -15.40 -6.25
N GLY A 293 -0.68 -15.33 -5.75
CA GLY A 293 0.24 -16.47 -5.74
C GLY A 293 1.31 -16.41 -6.85
N ASN A 294 2.58 -16.49 -6.43
CA ASN A 294 3.78 -16.61 -7.29
C ASN A 294 3.94 -15.54 -8.40
N ILE A 295 3.31 -14.39 -8.26
CA ILE A 295 3.35 -13.32 -9.26
C ILE A 295 4.65 -12.54 -9.13
N VAL A 296 5.43 -12.48 -10.22
CA VAL A 296 6.70 -11.76 -10.32
C VAL A 296 6.65 -10.69 -11.39
N PHE A 297 7.53 -9.70 -11.29
CA PHE A 297 7.54 -8.56 -12.21
C PHE A 297 7.74 -8.95 -13.68
N ALA A 298 8.55 -9.98 -13.94
CA ALA A 298 8.86 -10.41 -15.31
C ALA A 298 7.60 -10.84 -16.09
N ASP A 299 6.60 -11.39 -15.40
CA ASP A 299 5.37 -11.93 -16.00
C ASP A 299 4.19 -10.95 -15.93
N LEU A 300 4.40 -9.76 -15.36
CA LEU A 300 3.33 -8.82 -15.03
C LEU A 300 2.48 -8.41 -16.23
N LYS A 301 3.07 -8.29 -17.43
CA LYS A 301 2.34 -7.98 -18.65
C LYS A 301 1.28 -9.04 -18.97
N SER A 302 1.62 -10.32 -18.82
CA SER A 302 0.68 -11.42 -19.05
C SER A 302 -0.49 -11.38 -18.07
N TRP A 303 -0.22 -11.03 -16.81
CA TRP A 303 -1.25 -10.84 -15.79
C TRP A 303 -2.17 -9.65 -16.09
N HIS A 304 -1.62 -8.55 -16.58
CA HIS A 304 -2.41 -7.37 -16.96
C HIS A 304 -3.38 -7.64 -18.12
N GLU A 305 -3.00 -8.51 -19.06
CA GLU A 305 -3.76 -8.81 -20.27
C GLU A 305 -4.86 -9.89 -20.06
N CYS A 306 -5.01 -10.45 -18.84
CA CYS A 306 -5.96 -11.53 -18.55
C CYS A 306 -7.40 -11.08 -18.25
N GLY A 307 -7.70 -9.77 -18.20
CA GLY A 307 -9.00 -9.24 -17.82
C GLY A 307 -9.27 -9.25 -16.31
N LEU A 308 -8.23 -9.31 -15.48
CA LEU A 308 -8.31 -9.20 -14.04
C LEU A 308 -8.53 -7.75 -13.60
N ASP A 309 -9.20 -7.56 -12.46
CA ASP A 309 -9.31 -6.25 -11.81
C ASP A 309 -8.11 -5.98 -10.90
N VAL A 310 -7.62 -7.01 -10.19
CA VAL A 310 -6.55 -6.89 -9.19
C VAL A 310 -5.53 -8.01 -9.36
N VAL A 311 -4.27 -7.64 -9.15
CA VAL A 311 -3.12 -8.55 -9.08
C VAL A 311 -2.44 -8.31 -7.74
N SER A 312 -2.61 -9.24 -6.79
CA SER A 312 -2.04 -9.09 -5.45
C SER A 312 -0.75 -9.88 -5.27
N THR A 313 0.27 -9.18 -4.80
CA THR A 313 1.60 -9.79 -4.56
C THR A 313 2.31 -9.12 -3.39
N SER A 314 3.08 -9.91 -2.64
CA SER A 314 3.97 -9.36 -1.62
C SER A 314 5.33 -8.95 -2.17
N VAL A 315 5.65 -9.26 -3.42
CA VAL A 315 6.95 -8.92 -4.03
C VAL A 315 7.09 -7.40 -4.17
N VAL A 316 5.99 -6.69 -4.33
CA VAL A 316 5.96 -5.23 -4.47
C VAL A 316 6.45 -4.49 -3.21
N ASN A 317 6.44 -5.14 -2.03
CA ASN A 317 6.89 -4.55 -0.76
C ASN A 317 7.89 -5.40 0.02
N ARG A 318 7.89 -6.73 -0.14
CA ARG A 318 8.80 -7.61 0.59
C ARG A 318 10.12 -7.81 -0.16
N GLY A 319 11.22 -7.58 0.55
CA GLY A 319 12.56 -7.77 0.00
C GLY A 319 12.95 -6.72 -1.05
N VAL A 320 12.22 -5.61 -1.09
CA VAL A 320 12.55 -4.47 -1.93
C VAL A 320 13.76 -3.75 -1.35
N ALA A 321 14.74 -3.40 -2.20
CA ALA A 321 15.88 -2.62 -1.77
C ALA A 321 15.46 -1.20 -1.36
N PRO A 322 16.00 -0.66 -0.27
CA PRO A 322 15.81 0.76 0.07
C PRO A 322 16.28 1.67 -1.08
N LEU A 323 15.62 2.81 -1.23
CA LEU A 323 16.15 3.90 -2.05
C LEU A 323 17.47 4.36 -1.43
N ASP A 324 18.53 4.44 -2.24
CA ASP A 324 19.82 4.93 -1.76
C ASP A 324 19.75 6.44 -1.54
N VAL A 325 19.93 6.85 -0.29
CA VAL A 325 19.93 8.23 0.17
C VAL A 325 21.11 8.49 1.09
N SER A 326 21.64 9.69 1.07
CA SER A 326 22.75 10.08 1.94
C SER A 326 22.53 11.46 2.53
N MET A 327 23.20 11.74 3.66
CA MET A 327 23.20 13.05 4.28
C MET A 327 24.64 13.59 4.33
N LEU A 328 24.82 14.86 3.98
CA LEU A 328 26.11 15.54 3.98
C LEU A 328 26.01 16.83 4.79
N VAL A 329 26.92 17.01 5.74
CA VAL A 329 27.04 18.25 6.52
C VAL A 329 27.67 19.34 5.64
N LYS A 330 27.06 20.53 5.59
CA LYS A 330 27.62 21.68 4.86
C LYS A 330 28.94 22.13 5.45
N GLY A 331 29.96 22.28 4.62
CA GLY A 331 31.24 22.89 5.01
C GLY A 331 32.32 21.89 5.50
N LEU A 332 32.12 20.59 5.28
CA LEU A 332 33.18 19.59 5.41
C LEU A 332 33.83 19.31 4.06
#